data_da6088e374f6959fef20746435fda0b5
#
_entry.id   da6088e374f6959fef20746435fda0b5
#
_cell.length_a   1.000
_cell.length_b   1.000
_cell.length_c   1.000
_cell.angle_alpha   90.00
_cell.angle_beta   90.00
_cell.angle_gamma   90.00
#
_symmetry.space_group_name_H-M   'P 1'
#
loop_
_entity.id
_entity.type
_entity.pdbx_description
1 polymer ?
#
loop_
_entity_poly.entity_id
_entity_poly.type
_entity_poly.pdbx_seq_one_letter_code
_entity_poly.pdbx_strand_id
1 'polypeptide(L)'
;MLSPLPQPVDSELRTLLKSHVEQADSFTDRFDAEAWLMLMDGRLKRYIKAPDQRLSFLRSVHREATAAGLKPELVLAVIEVESHFDRFAISSVGAQGVMQVMPFWKSEIGRSEDNLTDIDTNLRYGCIILKHYIDVADGHLAEALARYNGSYGSYRYSAKVMEAWDNWR
;
A
#
# COMPACT_ATOMS: atom_id res chain seq x y z
N MET A 1 -20.75 20.06 18.13
CA MET A 1 -20.87 19.74 16.71
C MET A 1 -21.18 18.25 16.61
N LEU A 2 -22.36 17.91 16.12
CA LEU A 2 -22.72 16.51 15.92
C LEU A 2 -21.89 15.97 14.76
N SER A 3 -21.22 14.83 14.95
CA SER A 3 -20.57 14.11 13.85
C SER A 3 -21.65 13.76 12.81
N PRO A 4 -21.38 13.97 11.52
CA PRO A 4 -22.35 13.56 10.51
C PRO A 4 -22.61 12.06 10.64
N LEU A 5 -23.88 11.67 10.56
CA LEU A 5 -24.25 10.26 10.51
C LEU A 5 -23.51 9.59 9.35
N PRO A 6 -23.01 8.36 9.54
CA PRO A 6 -22.37 7.65 8.42
C PRO A 6 -23.38 7.56 7.27
N GLN A 7 -22.92 7.96 6.08
CA GLN A 7 -23.75 7.85 4.88
C GLN A 7 -24.04 6.38 4.61
N PRO A 8 -25.28 6.04 4.25
CA PRO A 8 -25.58 4.66 3.90
C PRO A 8 -24.73 4.24 2.69
N VAL A 9 -24.14 3.05 2.78
CA VAL A 9 -23.43 2.43 1.66
C VAL A 9 -24.47 2.16 0.56
N ASP A 10 -24.25 2.69 -0.65
CA ASP A 10 -25.16 2.45 -1.75
C ASP A 10 -25.15 0.97 -2.18
N SER A 11 -26.19 0.54 -2.91
CA SER A 11 -26.37 -0.87 -3.26
C SER A 11 -25.27 -1.41 -4.17
N GLU A 12 -24.72 -0.57 -5.05
CA GLU A 12 -23.63 -0.93 -5.95
C GLU A 12 -22.35 -1.18 -5.17
N LEU A 13 -21.98 -0.25 -4.30
CA LEU A 13 -20.78 -0.41 -3.46
C LEU A 13 -20.91 -1.62 -2.53
N ARG A 14 -22.11 -1.86 -1.98
CA ARG A 14 -22.38 -3.03 -1.14
C ARG A 14 -22.15 -4.33 -1.90
N THR A 15 -22.61 -4.41 -3.14
CA THR A 15 -22.44 -5.59 -4.00
C THR A 15 -20.97 -5.81 -4.32
N LEU A 16 -20.24 -4.75 -4.67
CA LEU A 16 -18.79 -4.82 -4.90
C LEU A 16 -18.02 -5.25 -3.65
N LEU A 17 -18.33 -4.63 -2.52
CA LEU A 17 -17.68 -4.94 -1.25
C LEU A 17 -17.87 -6.42 -0.90
N LYS A 18 -19.09 -6.94 -1.02
CA LYS A 18 -19.38 -8.36 -0.77
C LYS A 18 -18.54 -9.26 -1.67
N SER A 19 -18.46 -8.96 -2.96
CA SER A 19 -17.65 -9.73 -3.92
C SER A 19 -16.17 -9.73 -3.53
N HIS A 20 -15.62 -8.57 -3.19
CA HIS A 20 -14.21 -8.46 -2.79
C HIS A 20 -13.92 -9.14 -1.46
N VAL A 21 -14.85 -9.10 -0.50
CA VAL A 21 -14.73 -9.83 0.77
C VAL A 21 -14.68 -11.34 0.52
N GLU A 22 -15.52 -11.86 -0.37
CA GLU A 22 -15.52 -13.28 -0.73
C GLU A 22 -14.21 -13.74 -1.38
N GLN A 23 -13.53 -12.85 -2.11
CA GLN A 23 -12.25 -13.12 -2.77
C GLN A 23 -11.03 -12.84 -1.89
N ALA A 24 -11.21 -12.18 -0.76
CA ALA A 24 -10.12 -11.81 0.14
C ALA A 24 -9.67 -13.01 0.96
N ASP A 25 -8.41 -13.40 0.79
CA ASP A 25 -7.83 -14.61 1.40
C ASP A 25 -6.71 -14.32 2.41
N SER A 26 -6.37 -13.05 2.62
CA SER A 26 -5.29 -12.62 3.53
C SER A 26 -5.78 -12.20 4.92
N PHE A 27 -7.09 -12.17 5.15
CA PHE A 27 -7.68 -11.79 6.42
C PHE A 27 -7.94 -13.01 7.31
N THR A 28 -7.97 -12.79 8.63
CA THR A 28 -8.25 -13.84 9.61
C THR A 28 -9.68 -14.36 9.46
N ASP A 29 -10.64 -13.47 9.24
CA ASP A 29 -12.02 -13.85 9.01
C ASP A 29 -12.73 -12.82 8.10
N ARG A 30 -13.96 -13.18 7.71
CA ARG A 30 -14.79 -12.39 6.80
C ARG A 30 -15.18 -11.03 7.39
N PHE A 31 -15.44 -10.96 8.67
CA PHE A 31 -15.84 -9.71 9.34
C PHE A 31 -14.70 -8.71 9.38
N ASP A 32 -13.48 -9.19 9.63
CA ASP A 32 -12.28 -8.36 9.58
C ASP A 32 -12.04 -7.82 8.16
N ALA A 33 -12.22 -8.67 7.14
CA ALA A 33 -12.10 -8.26 5.75
C ALA A 33 -13.10 -7.17 5.40
N GLU A 34 -14.37 -7.35 5.75
CA GLU A 34 -15.42 -6.37 5.46
C GLU A 34 -15.15 -5.04 6.14
N ALA A 35 -14.83 -5.06 7.44
CA ALA A 35 -14.57 -3.86 8.21
C ALA A 35 -13.36 -3.08 7.66
N TRP A 36 -12.27 -3.78 7.39
CA TRP A 36 -11.05 -3.14 6.90
C TRP A 36 -11.23 -2.56 5.49
N LEU A 37 -11.82 -3.33 4.58
CA LEU A 37 -12.04 -2.87 3.20
C LEU A 37 -12.98 -1.66 3.16
N MET A 38 -14.07 -1.68 3.95
CA MET A 38 -15.00 -0.57 4.03
C MET A 38 -14.34 0.71 4.55
N LEU A 39 -13.57 0.60 5.64
CA LEU A 39 -12.87 1.72 6.24
C LEU A 39 -11.84 2.32 5.26
N MET A 40 -11.02 1.47 4.66
CA MET A 40 -9.96 1.93 3.76
C MET A 40 -10.51 2.43 2.43
N ASP A 41 -11.62 1.88 1.94
CA ASP A 41 -12.30 2.38 0.75
C ASP A 41 -12.68 3.85 0.90
N GLY A 42 -13.23 4.22 2.05
CA GLY A 42 -13.59 5.61 2.34
C GLY A 42 -12.38 6.55 2.30
N ARG A 43 -11.24 6.09 2.81
CA ARG A 43 -10.00 6.88 2.84
C ARG A 43 -9.32 6.98 1.47
N LEU A 44 -9.50 5.97 0.61
CA LEU A 44 -8.84 5.90 -0.69
C LEU A 44 -9.59 6.65 -1.79
N LYS A 45 -10.82 7.07 -1.56
CA LYS A 45 -11.69 7.73 -2.57
C LYS A 45 -11.05 8.94 -3.26
N ARG A 46 -10.24 9.70 -2.54
CA ARG A 46 -9.60 10.90 -3.10
C ARG A 46 -8.49 10.57 -4.11
N TYR A 47 -7.98 9.35 -4.09
CA TYR A 47 -6.90 8.92 -4.99
C TYR A 47 -7.39 8.06 -6.14
N ILE A 48 -8.27 7.10 -5.87
CA ILE A 48 -8.80 6.16 -6.87
C ILE A 48 -10.33 6.33 -6.92
N LYS A 49 -10.86 6.75 -8.07
CA LYS A 49 -12.27 7.12 -8.19
C LYS A 49 -13.21 5.94 -8.42
N ALA A 50 -12.76 4.92 -9.15
CA ALA A 50 -13.60 3.75 -9.46
C ALA A 50 -13.65 2.79 -8.26
N PRO A 51 -14.87 2.49 -7.73
CA PRO A 51 -15.02 1.65 -6.53
C PRO A 51 -14.41 0.26 -6.65
N ASP A 52 -14.61 -0.39 -7.80
CA ASP A 52 -14.06 -1.73 -8.02
C ASP A 52 -12.52 -1.73 -8.02
N GLN A 53 -11.91 -0.72 -8.63
CA GLN A 53 -10.47 -0.54 -8.64
C GLN A 53 -9.92 -0.28 -7.23
N ARG A 54 -10.62 0.53 -6.41
CA ARG A 54 -10.21 0.78 -5.02
C ARG A 54 -10.19 -0.50 -4.20
N LEU A 55 -11.27 -1.26 -4.26
CA LEU A 55 -11.37 -2.50 -3.47
C LEU A 55 -10.39 -3.56 -3.94
N SER A 56 -10.18 -3.68 -5.25
CA SER A 56 -9.16 -4.56 -5.82
C SER A 56 -7.75 -4.17 -5.33
N PHE A 57 -7.43 -2.88 -5.39
CA PHE A 57 -6.15 -2.34 -4.94
C PHE A 57 -5.91 -2.62 -3.45
N LEU A 58 -6.91 -2.32 -2.61
CA LEU A 58 -6.82 -2.54 -1.17
C LEU A 58 -6.63 -4.02 -0.82
N ARG A 59 -7.31 -4.90 -1.54
CA ARG A 59 -7.15 -6.34 -1.36
C ARG A 59 -5.73 -6.78 -1.70
N SER A 60 -5.17 -6.26 -2.79
CA SER A 60 -3.78 -6.53 -3.18
C SER A 60 -2.77 -6.02 -2.15
N VAL A 61 -2.97 -4.80 -1.65
CA VAL A 61 -2.11 -4.23 -0.59
C VAL A 61 -2.14 -5.11 0.66
N HIS A 62 -3.32 -5.47 1.12
CA HIS A 62 -3.45 -6.31 2.32
C HIS A 62 -2.75 -7.65 2.14
N ARG A 63 -2.95 -8.30 0.99
CA ARG A 63 -2.34 -9.59 0.69
C ARG A 63 -0.81 -9.51 0.68
N GLU A 64 -0.24 -8.56 -0.05
CA GLU A 64 1.21 -8.46 -0.20
C GLU A 64 1.90 -7.96 1.09
N ALA A 65 1.28 -7.03 1.80
CA ALA A 65 1.79 -6.57 3.10
C ALA A 65 1.79 -7.70 4.12
N THR A 66 0.68 -8.42 4.24
CA THR A 66 0.54 -9.55 5.16
C THR A 66 1.55 -10.66 4.85
N ALA A 67 1.72 -11.00 3.56
CA ALA A 67 2.70 -11.99 3.12
C ALA A 67 4.13 -11.61 3.48
N ALA A 68 4.45 -10.31 3.48
CA ALA A 68 5.77 -9.81 3.86
C ALA A 68 5.92 -9.56 5.37
N GLY A 69 4.89 -9.75 6.17
CA GLY A 69 4.91 -9.46 7.59
C GLY A 69 4.84 -7.98 7.94
N LEU A 70 4.22 -7.17 7.07
CA LEU A 70 4.06 -5.73 7.25
C LEU A 70 2.61 -5.38 7.59
N LYS A 71 2.43 -4.26 8.28
CA LYS A 71 1.10 -3.68 8.48
C LYS A 71 0.62 -3.04 7.17
N PRO A 72 -0.56 -3.43 6.66
CA PRO A 72 -1.07 -2.85 5.41
C PRO A 72 -1.19 -1.33 5.43
N GLU A 73 -1.50 -0.74 6.58
CA GLU A 73 -1.63 0.70 6.75
C GLU A 73 -0.28 1.43 6.55
N LEU A 74 0.81 0.81 6.97
CA LEU A 74 2.15 1.33 6.71
C LEU A 74 2.46 1.31 5.21
N VAL A 75 2.12 0.23 4.53
CA VAL A 75 2.31 0.13 3.08
C VAL A 75 1.50 1.20 2.35
N LEU A 76 0.24 1.44 2.76
CA LEU A 76 -0.58 2.52 2.20
C LEU A 76 0.08 3.89 2.39
N ALA A 77 0.68 4.14 3.55
CA ALA A 77 1.41 5.38 3.82
C ALA A 77 2.62 5.55 2.90
N VAL A 78 3.38 4.49 2.67
CA VAL A 78 4.51 4.50 1.73
C VAL A 78 4.03 4.81 0.31
N ILE A 79 2.97 4.15 -0.14
CA ILE A 79 2.38 4.38 -1.47
C ILE A 79 1.94 5.84 -1.63
N GLU A 80 1.28 6.40 -0.63
CA GLU A 80 0.85 7.80 -0.66
C GLU A 80 2.02 8.75 -0.88
N VAL A 81 3.09 8.58 -0.11
CA VAL A 81 4.28 9.43 -0.21
C VAL A 81 5.04 9.22 -1.51
N GLU A 82 5.16 7.96 -1.96
CA GLU A 82 5.95 7.62 -3.15
C GLU A 82 5.30 8.02 -4.47
N SER A 83 4.00 7.79 -4.62
CA SER A 83 3.34 7.91 -5.92
C SER A 83 1.98 8.60 -5.88
N HIS A 84 1.41 8.89 -4.71
CA HIS A 84 0.00 9.30 -4.58
C HIS A 84 -0.94 8.32 -5.30
N PHE A 85 -0.63 7.02 -5.20
CA PHE A 85 -1.41 5.92 -5.79
C PHE A 85 -1.41 5.90 -7.33
N ASP A 86 -0.44 6.57 -7.98
CA ASP A 86 -0.29 6.51 -9.43
C ASP A 86 0.58 5.31 -9.83
N ARG A 87 -0.06 4.30 -10.40
CA ARG A 87 0.63 3.07 -10.83
C ARG A 87 1.64 3.31 -11.94
N PHE A 88 1.53 4.40 -12.69
CA PHE A 88 2.41 4.73 -13.79
C PHE A 88 3.48 5.75 -13.43
N ALA A 89 3.59 6.10 -12.15
CA ALA A 89 4.59 7.07 -11.69
C ALA A 89 6.01 6.58 -11.99
N ILE A 90 6.82 7.48 -12.55
CA ILE A 90 8.24 7.24 -12.81
C ILE A 90 9.00 8.45 -12.29
N SER A 91 9.96 8.23 -11.38
CA SER A 91 10.78 9.31 -10.83
C SER A 91 11.90 9.71 -11.79
N SER A 92 12.56 10.84 -11.49
CA SER A 92 13.71 11.33 -12.28
C SER A 92 14.88 10.35 -12.29
N VAL A 93 14.99 9.48 -11.29
CA VAL A 93 16.05 8.45 -11.21
C VAL A 93 15.59 7.07 -11.67
N GLY A 94 14.34 6.96 -12.17
CA GLY A 94 13.83 5.73 -12.77
C GLY A 94 13.08 4.80 -11.83
N ALA A 95 12.74 5.23 -10.61
CA ALA A 95 11.86 4.46 -9.72
C ALA A 95 10.46 4.36 -10.33
N GLN A 96 9.81 3.20 -10.24
CA GLN A 96 8.58 2.89 -10.97
C GLN A 96 7.45 2.44 -10.05
N GLY A 97 6.24 2.85 -10.40
CA GLY A 97 4.99 2.33 -9.88
C GLY A 97 4.61 2.85 -8.50
N VAL A 98 3.59 2.22 -7.91
CA VAL A 98 2.96 2.74 -6.68
C VAL A 98 3.91 2.82 -5.49
N MET A 99 4.86 1.91 -5.36
CA MET A 99 5.86 1.91 -4.29
C MET A 99 7.23 2.42 -4.73
N GLN A 100 7.35 2.91 -5.97
CA GLN A 100 8.57 3.49 -6.53
C GLN A 100 9.78 2.56 -6.39
N VAL A 101 9.67 1.40 -7.03
CA VAL A 101 10.70 0.37 -7.02
C VAL A 101 11.72 0.64 -8.13
N MET A 102 13.01 0.60 -7.79
CA MET A 102 14.09 0.74 -8.78
C MET A 102 14.21 -0.55 -9.62
N PRO A 103 14.38 -0.43 -10.95
CA PRO A 103 14.42 -1.61 -11.83
C PRO A 103 15.52 -2.63 -11.51
N PHE A 104 16.65 -2.22 -10.89
CA PHE A 104 17.72 -3.16 -10.55
C PHE A 104 17.27 -4.28 -9.62
N TRP A 105 16.20 -4.04 -8.82
CA TRP A 105 15.67 -5.07 -7.93
C TRP A 105 15.16 -6.30 -8.66
N LYS A 106 14.85 -6.17 -9.95
CA LYS A 106 14.42 -7.32 -10.76
C LYS A 106 15.49 -8.40 -10.86
N SER A 107 16.77 -8.00 -10.91
CA SER A 107 17.88 -8.95 -10.90
C SER A 107 18.19 -9.52 -9.52
N GLU A 108 17.76 -8.85 -8.45
CA GLU A 108 18.04 -9.27 -7.08
C GLU A 108 16.96 -10.20 -6.52
N ILE A 109 15.68 -9.92 -6.79
CA ILE A 109 14.57 -10.63 -6.14
C ILE A 109 13.50 -11.14 -7.12
N GLY A 110 13.67 -10.97 -8.44
CA GLY A 110 12.66 -11.35 -9.42
C GLY A 110 13.26 -11.71 -10.76
N ARG A 111 12.55 -11.30 -11.82
CA ARG A 111 12.91 -11.62 -13.22
C ARG A 111 12.99 -10.35 -14.04
N SER A 112 13.84 -10.38 -15.09
CA SER A 112 14.00 -9.23 -15.97
C SER A 112 12.72 -8.83 -16.70
N GLU A 113 11.83 -9.78 -16.98
CA GLU A 113 10.55 -9.55 -17.66
C GLU A 113 9.45 -9.01 -16.73
N ASP A 114 9.67 -8.93 -15.43
CA ASP A 114 8.67 -8.41 -14.50
C ASP A 114 8.35 -6.94 -14.81
N ASN A 115 7.04 -6.62 -14.84
CA ASN A 115 6.56 -5.27 -15.11
C ASN A 115 6.26 -4.54 -13.80
N LEU A 116 7.09 -3.55 -13.46
CA LEU A 116 6.94 -2.79 -12.21
C LEU A 116 5.79 -1.77 -12.24
N THR A 117 5.11 -1.59 -13.37
CA THR A 117 3.86 -0.82 -13.43
C THR A 117 2.63 -1.67 -13.14
N ASP A 118 2.76 -3.00 -13.16
CA ASP A 118 1.71 -3.90 -12.68
C ASP A 118 1.59 -3.78 -11.16
N ILE A 119 0.35 -3.56 -10.69
CA ILE A 119 0.09 -3.26 -9.28
C ILE A 119 0.57 -4.40 -8.36
N ASP A 120 0.14 -5.62 -8.65
CA ASP A 120 0.48 -6.77 -7.79
C ASP A 120 1.99 -7.03 -7.77
N THR A 121 2.64 -6.94 -8.93
CA THR A 121 4.10 -7.09 -9.06
C THR A 121 4.83 -6.00 -8.26
N ASN A 122 4.43 -4.74 -8.43
CA ASN A 122 5.06 -3.61 -7.73
C ASN A 122 4.90 -3.74 -6.21
N LEU A 123 3.71 -4.08 -5.73
CA LEU A 123 3.44 -4.27 -4.30
C LEU A 123 4.28 -5.40 -3.72
N ARG A 124 4.40 -6.51 -4.45
CA ARG A 124 5.24 -7.64 -4.01
C ARG A 124 6.70 -7.21 -3.83
N TYR A 125 7.28 -6.56 -4.84
CA TYR A 125 8.64 -6.04 -4.75
C TYR A 125 8.80 -5.03 -3.61
N GLY A 126 7.94 -4.04 -3.57
CA GLY A 126 8.03 -2.97 -2.57
C GLY A 126 7.91 -3.48 -1.16
N CYS A 127 7.00 -4.41 -0.89
CA CYS A 127 6.82 -4.99 0.44
C CYS A 127 8.02 -5.85 0.85
N ILE A 128 8.57 -6.65 -0.05
CA ILE A 128 9.78 -7.45 0.21
C ILE A 128 10.96 -6.54 0.53
N ILE A 129 11.16 -5.48 -0.25
CA ILE A 129 12.26 -4.53 -0.07
C ILE A 129 12.12 -3.79 1.26
N LEU A 130 10.91 -3.30 1.56
CA LEU A 130 10.66 -2.59 2.81
C LEU A 130 10.92 -3.48 4.02
N LYS A 131 10.42 -4.71 3.99
CA LYS A 131 10.66 -5.68 5.07
C LYS A 131 12.14 -5.97 5.24
N HIS A 132 12.88 -6.11 4.14
CA HIS A 132 14.33 -6.29 4.18
C HIS A 132 15.01 -5.15 4.95
N TYR A 133 14.66 -3.90 4.64
CA TYR A 133 15.26 -2.77 5.33
C TYR A 133 14.82 -2.63 6.80
N ILE A 134 13.61 -3.06 7.13
CA ILE A 134 13.17 -3.13 8.53
C ILE A 134 14.05 -4.12 9.29
N ASP A 135 14.36 -5.27 8.69
CA ASP A 135 15.22 -6.28 9.30
C ASP A 135 16.68 -5.77 9.43
N VAL A 136 17.20 -5.12 8.39
CA VAL A 136 18.54 -4.50 8.42
C VAL A 136 18.65 -3.45 9.53
N ALA A 137 17.59 -2.68 9.74
CA ALA A 137 17.54 -1.61 10.75
C ALA A 137 17.13 -2.12 12.14
N ASP A 138 17.04 -3.43 12.33
CA ASP A 138 16.69 -4.05 13.62
C ASP A 138 15.34 -3.54 14.16
N GLY A 139 14.38 -3.30 13.29
CA GLY A 139 13.05 -2.80 13.63
C GLY A 139 12.97 -1.28 13.83
N HIS A 140 14.04 -0.52 13.66
CA HIS A 140 14.01 0.93 13.71
C HIS A 140 13.40 1.51 12.45
N LEU A 141 12.08 1.79 12.49
CA LEU A 141 11.31 2.12 11.31
C LEU A 141 11.80 3.38 10.57
N ALA A 142 12.14 4.43 11.30
CA ALA A 142 12.63 5.65 10.67
C ALA A 142 13.91 5.41 9.85
N GLU A 143 14.84 4.61 10.36
CA GLU A 143 16.04 4.21 9.64
C GLU A 143 15.71 3.32 8.45
N ALA A 144 14.81 2.35 8.62
CA ALA A 144 14.38 1.45 7.56
C ALA A 144 13.78 2.22 6.38
N LEU A 145 12.92 3.19 6.67
CA LEU A 145 12.29 4.04 5.66
C LEU A 145 13.32 4.91 4.92
N ALA A 146 14.31 5.46 5.64
CA ALA A 146 15.39 6.21 5.04
C ALA A 146 16.22 5.33 4.08
N ARG A 147 16.50 4.10 4.47
CA ARG A 147 17.20 3.13 3.60
C ARG A 147 16.35 2.76 2.39
N TYR A 148 15.07 2.54 2.57
CA TYR A 148 14.13 2.25 1.48
C TYR A 148 14.14 3.36 0.42
N ASN A 149 14.09 4.62 0.85
CA ASN A 149 14.10 5.79 -0.03
C ASN A 149 15.47 6.10 -0.61
N GLY A 150 16.55 5.53 -0.08
CA GLY A 150 17.91 5.88 -0.48
C GLY A 150 18.42 7.18 0.13
N SER A 151 17.82 7.63 1.23
CA SER A 151 18.16 8.89 1.92
C SER A 151 18.75 8.63 3.32
N TYR A 152 19.43 7.51 3.51
CA TYR A 152 20.05 7.16 4.79
C TYR A 152 20.88 8.34 5.32
N GLY A 153 20.66 8.66 6.59
CA GLY A 153 21.26 9.84 7.22
C GLY A 153 20.34 11.05 7.27
N SER A 154 19.20 11.04 6.53
CA SER A 154 18.15 12.05 6.59
C SER A 154 16.83 11.38 6.98
N TYR A 155 16.07 12.03 7.86
CA TYR A 155 14.75 11.53 8.28
C TYR A 155 13.57 12.29 7.68
N ARG A 156 13.81 13.13 6.67
CA ARG A 156 12.75 13.91 6.02
C ARG A 156 11.69 13.00 5.39
N TYR A 157 12.13 12.00 4.63
CA TYR A 157 11.23 11.02 4.03
C TYR A 157 10.49 10.21 5.08
N SER A 158 11.22 9.71 6.08
CA SER A 158 10.63 8.92 7.17
C SER A 158 9.54 9.69 7.91
N ALA A 159 9.76 10.98 8.16
CA ALA A 159 8.78 11.85 8.80
C ALA A 159 7.50 11.98 7.96
N LYS A 160 7.63 12.12 6.65
CA LYS A 160 6.47 12.18 5.73
C LYS A 160 5.65 10.90 5.76
N VAL A 161 6.33 9.74 5.74
CA VAL A 161 5.65 8.45 5.81
C VAL A 161 4.94 8.27 7.15
N MET A 162 5.60 8.62 8.25
CA MET A 162 5.00 8.51 9.58
C MET A 162 3.77 9.41 9.73
N GLU A 163 3.82 10.61 9.19
CA GLU A 163 2.67 11.52 9.15
C GLU A 163 1.53 10.93 8.31
N ALA A 164 1.83 10.43 7.12
CA ALA A 164 0.85 9.79 6.26
C ALA A 164 0.23 8.57 6.95
N TRP A 165 1.03 7.78 7.68
CA TRP A 165 0.55 6.59 8.38
C TRP A 165 -0.54 6.91 9.40
N ASP A 166 -0.46 8.05 10.07
CA ASP A 166 -1.50 8.47 11.00
C ASP A 166 -2.88 8.62 10.33
N ASN A 167 -2.92 8.86 9.02
CA ASN A 167 -4.16 8.95 8.26
C ASN A 167 -4.74 7.58 7.88
N TRP A 168 -3.95 6.51 7.95
CA TRP A 168 -4.38 5.17 7.52
C TRP A 168 -4.67 4.21 8.69
N ARG A 169 -4.19 4.47 9.89
CA ARG A 169 -4.43 3.62 11.04
C ARG A 169 -5.53 4.13 11.98
#